data_987b954c9a3a2744bb9dead939d23546
#
_entry.id   987b954c9a3a2744bb9dead939d23546
#
_cell.length_a   1.000
_cell.length_b   1.000
_cell.length_c   1.000
_cell.angle_alpha   90.00
_cell.angle_beta   90.00
_cell.angle_gamma   90.00
#
_symmetry.space_group_name_H-M   'P 1'
#
loop_
_entity.id
_entity.type
_entity.pdbx_description
1 polymer ?
#
loop_
_entity_poly.entity_id
_entity_poly.type
_entity_poly.pdbx_seq_one_letter_code
_entity_poly.pdbx_strand_id
1 'polypeptide(L)'
;VHVQLNTKSKIFSSDNNGFGNQPNSDVGAITMAHPGTLPLVSKEVIDMGMKLGIALGGTITRNLVFDRKNYFYPDLPKGYQITQDATPICKGGTVKIRRDDCPHFDIKLTKIHLEEDAGKSIHVKNTDFTNLDLNRSGVPLLEIVTEPMIASSEQAGLCLTELRKLVRYLDISDGNMERGSLRLSLIHISEPTRPY
;
A
#
# COMPACT_ATOMS: atom_id res chain seq x y z
N VAL A 1 4.79 2.45 5.33
CA VAL A 1 5.18 2.63 3.92
C VAL A 1 4.22 1.85 3.05
N HIS A 2 3.68 2.49 2.00
CA HIS A 2 2.78 1.82 1.05
C HIS A 2 3.55 1.47 -0.22
N VAL A 3 3.34 0.25 -0.71
CA VAL A 3 3.98 -0.30 -1.91
C VAL A 3 2.92 -0.86 -2.84
N GLN A 4 2.73 -0.27 -4.02
CA GLN A 4 1.89 -0.86 -5.06
C GLN A 4 2.61 -2.05 -5.68
N LEU A 5 1.87 -3.16 -5.84
CA LEU A 5 2.42 -4.39 -6.39
C LEU A 5 2.28 -4.43 -7.92
N ASN A 6 3.30 -4.98 -8.57
CA ASN A 6 3.41 -5.06 -10.02
C ASN A 6 2.74 -6.34 -10.57
N THR A 7 1.43 -6.49 -10.31
CA THR A 7 0.63 -7.61 -10.77
C THR A 7 -0.07 -7.27 -12.10
N LYS A 8 -0.52 -8.28 -12.83
CA LYS A 8 -1.29 -8.10 -14.06
C LYS A 8 -2.72 -7.62 -13.79
N SER A 9 -3.30 -8.06 -12.69
CA SER A 9 -4.66 -7.72 -12.30
C SER A 9 -4.71 -7.04 -10.95
N LYS A 10 -5.81 -6.39 -10.65
CA LYS A 10 -6.12 -5.82 -9.34
C LYS A 10 -6.22 -6.90 -8.27
N ILE A 11 -6.21 -6.49 -6.99
CA ILE A 11 -6.18 -7.45 -5.87
C ILE A 11 -7.44 -8.30 -5.79
N PHE A 12 -8.62 -7.73 -6.06
CA PHE A 12 -9.91 -8.39 -5.84
C PHE A 12 -10.74 -8.57 -7.10
N SER A 13 -10.19 -8.24 -8.27
CA SER A 13 -10.85 -8.37 -9.56
C SER A 13 -9.86 -8.74 -10.66
N SER A 14 -10.37 -9.13 -11.81
CA SER A 14 -9.57 -9.38 -13.02
C SER A 14 -9.27 -8.11 -13.81
N ASP A 15 -9.70 -6.93 -13.31
CA ASP A 15 -9.43 -5.67 -13.98
C ASP A 15 -7.92 -5.45 -14.11
N ASN A 16 -7.52 -4.82 -15.21
CA ASN A 16 -6.11 -4.55 -15.49
C ASN A 16 -5.47 -3.64 -14.41
N ASN A 17 -4.24 -3.96 -14.03
CA ASN A 17 -3.42 -3.16 -13.12
C ASN A 17 -2.36 -2.34 -13.87
N GLY A 18 -2.67 -1.89 -15.08
CA GLY A 18 -1.76 -1.08 -15.89
C GLY A 18 -1.64 0.36 -15.40
N PHE A 19 -0.47 0.95 -15.66
CA PHE A 19 -0.23 2.38 -15.39
C PHE A 19 -0.29 3.20 -16.68
N GLY A 20 -0.88 4.40 -16.62
CA GLY A 20 -0.87 5.36 -17.73
C GLY A 20 -1.93 5.14 -18.80
N ASN A 21 -2.89 4.23 -18.57
CA ASN A 21 -4.04 4.05 -19.43
C ASN A 21 -5.00 5.24 -19.33
N GLN A 22 -5.92 5.35 -20.29
CA GLN A 22 -6.94 6.41 -20.25
C GLN A 22 -7.74 6.34 -18.93
N PRO A 23 -8.08 7.49 -18.33
CA PRO A 23 -8.87 7.51 -17.10
C PRO A 23 -10.13 6.65 -17.20
N ASN A 24 -10.39 5.86 -16.18
CA ASN A 24 -11.55 4.97 -16.06
C ASN A 24 -11.66 3.87 -17.14
N SER A 25 -10.55 3.49 -17.78
CA SER A 25 -10.53 2.37 -18.74
C SER A 25 -10.30 1.00 -18.10
N ASP A 26 -9.69 0.95 -16.91
CA ASP A 26 -9.37 -0.29 -16.18
C ASP A 26 -10.31 -0.49 -14.99
N VAL A 27 -11.63 -0.36 -15.22
CA VAL A 27 -12.64 -0.31 -14.17
C VAL A 27 -13.76 -1.29 -14.47
N GLY A 28 -13.84 -2.37 -13.69
CA GLY A 28 -14.89 -3.36 -13.81
C GLY A 28 -15.97 -3.25 -12.73
N ALA A 29 -16.90 -4.17 -12.75
CA ALA A 29 -18.08 -4.18 -11.88
C ALA A 29 -17.72 -4.25 -10.38
N ILE A 30 -16.66 -4.97 -10.01
CA ILE A 30 -16.19 -5.06 -8.61
C ILE A 30 -15.61 -3.71 -8.17
N THR A 31 -14.77 -3.10 -9.00
CA THR A 31 -14.19 -1.78 -8.72
C THR A 31 -15.28 -0.71 -8.57
N MET A 32 -16.35 -0.77 -9.38
CA MET A 32 -17.49 0.13 -9.33
C MET A 32 -18.52 -0.21 -8.24
N ALA A 33 -18.28 -1.24 -7.46
CA ALA A 33 -19.20 -1.70 -6.42
C ALA A 33 -20.61 -2.02 -6.92
N HIS A 34 -20.72 -2.64 -8.10
CA HIS A 34 -22.02 -3.04 -8.61
C HIS A 34 -22.71 -4.05 -7.68
N PRO A 35 -24.04 -3.94 -7.46
CA PRO A 35 -24.76 -4.86 -6.59
C PRO A 35 -24.58 -6.31 -7.02
N GLY A 36 -24.34 -7.20 -6.05
CA GLY A 36 -24.15 -8.63 -6.28
C GLY A 36 -22.74 -9.07 -6.69
N THR A 37 -21.78 -8.14 -6.83
CA THR A 37 -20.37 -8.49 -7.09
C THR A 37 -19.67 -8.93 -5.82
N LEU A 38 -18.82 -9.96 -5.93
CA LEU A 38 -18.03 -10.47 -4.81
C LEU A 38 -16.53 -10.36 -5.13
N PRO A 39 -15.76 -9.65 -4.27
CA PRO A 39 -14.30 -9.58 -4.38
C PRO A 39 -13.67 -10.98 -4.26
N LEU A 40 -12.69 -11.28 -5.10
CA LEU A 40 -11.90 -12.51 -5.06
C LEU A 40 -10.42 -12.19 -5.05
N VAL A 41 -9.72 -12.58 -3.99
CA VAL A 41 -8.30 -12.23 -3.82
C VAL A 41 -7.40 -12.91 -4.84
N SER A 42 -6.47 -12.14 -5.41
CA SER A 42 -5.43 -12.62 -6.32
C SER A 42 -4.37 -13.43 -5.57
N LYS A 43 -4.09 -14.66 -6.02
CA LYS A 43 -3.00 -15.49 -5.49
C LYS A 43 -1.64 -14.82 -5.67
N GLU A 44 -1.40 -14.16 -6.80
CA GLU A 44 -0.15 -13.46 -7.10
C GLU A 44 0.17 -12.39 -6.04
N VAL A 45 -0.85 -11.65 -5.59
CA VAL A 45 -0.70 -10.64 -4.52
C VAL A 45 -0.30 -11.28 -3.19
N ILE A 46 -0.90 -12.42 -2.83
CA ILE A 46 -0.52 -13.18 -1.64
C ILE A 46 0.94 -13.64 -1.73
N ASP A 47 1.34 -14.20 -2.86
CA ASP A 47 2.71 -14.69 -3.08
C ASP A 47 3.74 -13.55 -2.97
N MET A 48 3.45 -12.36 -3.52
CA MET A 48 4.30 -11.17 -3.40
C MET A 48 4.39 -10.66 -1.96
N GLY A 49 3.28 -10.63 -1.24
CA GLY A 49 3.25 -10.25 0.18
C GLY A 49 4.09 -11.21 1.04
N MET A 50 3.98 -12.52 0.79
CA MET A 50 4.81 -13.52 1.47
C MET A 50 6.30 -13.36 1.15
N LYS A 51 6.67 -13.11 -0.12
CA LYS A 51 8.07 -12.86 -0.51
C LYS A 51 8.68 -11.71 0.32
N LEU A 52 7.97 -10.60 0.43
CA LEU A 52 8.44 -9.46 1.21
C LEU A 52 8.54 -9.79 2.70
N GLY A 53 7.53 -10.43 3.27
CA GLY A 53 7.53 -10.82 4.68
C GLY A 53 8.69 -11.74 5.04
N ILE A 54 8.97 -12.74 4.21
CA ILE A 54 10.11 -13.67 4.40
C ILE A 54 11.44 -12.94 4.28
N ALA A 55 11.60 -12.07 3.28
CA ALA A 55 12.83 -11.32 3.07
C ALA A 55 13.18 -10.39 4.24
N LEU A 56 12.16 -9.88 4.93
CA LEU A 56 12.30 -9.05 6.12
C LEU A 56 12.40 -9.86 7.44
N GLY A 57 12.34 -11.19 7.35
CA GLY A 57 12.46 -12.07 8.52
C GLY A 57 11.23 -12.08 9.43
N GLY A 58 10.07 -11.72 8.90
CA GLY A 58 8.82 -11.74 9.64
C GLY A 58 8.12 -13.10 9.63
N THR A 59 7.10 -13.25 10.45
CA THR A 59 6.30 -14.47 10.57
C THR A 59 5.09 -14.38 9.66
N ILE A 60 4.97 -15.29 8.70
CA ILE A 60 3.84 -15.35 7.76
C ILE A 60 2.60 -15.93 8.44
N THR A 61 1.48 -15.25 8.28
CA THR A 61 0.17 -15.68 8.76
C THR A 61 -0.40 -16.75 7.82
N ARG A 62 -0.75 -17.92 8.35
CA ARG A 62 -1.25 -19.04 7.55
C ARG A 62 -2.75 -18.93 7.22
N ASN A 63 -3.52 -18.41 8.14
CA ASN A 63 -4.97 -18.21 7.97
C ASN A 63 -5.26 -16.72 7.87
N LEU A 64 -5.44 -16.24 6.65
CA LEU A 64 -5.70 -14.83 6.36
C LEU A 64 -7.20 -14.54 6.40
N VAL A 65 -7.57 -13.46 7.07
CA VAL A 65 -8.91 -12.87 7.03
C VAL A 65 -8.77 -11.43 6.59
N PHE A 66 -9.65 -10.97 5.74
CA PHE A 66 -9.73 -9.57 5.35
C PHE A 66 -10.81 -8.86 6.13
N ASP A 67 -10.50 -7.64 6.53
CA ASP A 67 -11.35 -6.73 7.26
C ASP A 67 -11.86 -5.62 6.32
N ARG A 68 -12.89 -4.90 6.73
CA ARG A 68 -13.41 -3.74 6.01
C ARG A 68 -13.14 -2.48 6.82
N LYS A 69 -12.38 -1.55 6.23
CA LYS A 69 -12.20 -0.20 6.76
C LYS A 69 -13.22 0.71 6.09
N ASN A 70 -14.29 1.02 6.81
CA ASN A 70 -15.39 1.81 6.26
C ASN A 70 -15.07 3.31 6.33
N TYR A 71 -15.10 3.97 5.18
CA TYR A 71 -15.03 5.42 5.06
C TYR A 71 -15.61 5.84 3.69
N PHE A 72 -16.11 7.07 3.60
CA PHE A 72 -16.73 7.57 2.39
C PHE A 72 -15.84 8.62 1.75
N TYR A 73 -15.42 8.34 0.53
CA TYR A 73 -14.64 9.25 -0.30
C TYR A 73 -15.05 9.11 -1.76
N PRO A 74 -15.05 10.22 -2.55
CA PRO A 74 -15.50 10.14 -3.95
C PRO A 74 -14.76 9.13 -4.81
N ASP A 75 -13.48 8.90 -4.54
CA ASP A 75 -12.61 7.95 -5.24
C ASP A 75 -12.61 6.52 -4.66
N LEU A 76 -13.54 6.24 -3.75
CA LEU A 76 -13.76 4.92 -3.17
C LEU A 76 -15.24 4.47 -3.38
N PRO A 77 -15.59 3.94 -4.56
CA PRO A 77 -17.00 3.64 -4.91
C PRO A 77 -17.70 2.68 -3.96
N LYS A 78 -16.98 1.74 -3.38
CA LYS A 78 -17.52 0.75 -2.42
C LYS A 78 -17.89 1.36 -1.07
N GLY A 79 -17.35 2.53 -0.71
CA GLY A 79 -17.51 3.11 0.63
C GLY A 79 -16.75 2.37 1.73
N TYR A 80 -15.92 1.38 1.38
CA TYR A 80 -14.99 0.68 2.27
C TYR A 80 -13.75 0.22 1.52
N GLN A 81 -12.65 0.12 2.23
CA GLN A 81 -11.40 -0.48 1.76
C GLN A 81 -11.27 -1.88 2.35
N ILE A 82 -10.96 -2.88 1.52
CA ILE A 82 -10.61 -4.21 2.01
C ILE A 82 -9.15 -4.17 2.45
N THR A 83 -8.90 -4.58 3.67
CA THR A 83 -7.58 -4.51 4.33
C THR A 83 -7.39 -5.71 5.26
N GLN A 84 -6.33 -5.71 6.07
CA GLN A 84 -6.08 -6.71 7.09
C GLN A 84 -5.65 -6.03 8.39
N ASP A 85 -6.31 -6.34 9.49
CA ASP A 85 -5.92 -5.85 10.82
C ASP A 85 -5.49 -6.99 11.75
N ALA A 86 -6.40 -7.86 12.14
CA ALA A 86 -6.12 -8.95 13.08
C ALA A 86 -5.16 -10.02 12.50
N THR A 87 -5.26 -10.29 11.20
CA THR A 87 -4.47 -11.30 10.50
C THR A 87 -3.69 -10.73 9.31
N PRO A 88 -2.72 -9.84 9.54
CA PRO A 88 -1.88 -9.30 8.47
C PRO A 88 -1.10 -10.43 7.79
N ILE A 89 -0.70 -10.26 6.54
CA ILE A 89 0.08 -11.27 5.78
C ILE A 89 1.38 -11.63 6.50
N CYS A 90 1.98 -10.69 7.22
CA CYS A 90 3.20 -10.90 7.98
C CYS A 90 3.18 -10.10 9.28
N LYS A 91 3.63 -10.72 10.37
CA LYS A 91 3.85 -10.08 11.68
C LYS A 91 5.34 -9.95 11.96
N GLY A 92 5.74 -8.77 12.46
CA GLY A 92 7.13 -8.48 12.76
C GLY A 92 7.99 -8.35 11.50
N GLY A 93 9.28 -8.56 11.67
CA GLY A 93 10.30 -8.38 10.65
C GLY A 93 11.21 -7.19 10.97
N THR A 94 12.23 -7.00 10.13
CA THR A 94 13.26 -5.97 10.37
C THR A 94 13.81 -5.43 9.07
N VAL A 95 13.82 -4.12 8.92
CA VAL A 95 14.58 -3.44 7.87
C VAL A 95 15.97 -3.14 8.42
N LYS A 96 16.99 -3.76 7.83
CA LYS A 96 18.37 -3.60 8.27
C LYS A 96 19.07 -2.50 7.46
N ILE A 97 19.51 -1.45 8.13
CA ILE A 97 20.28 -0.38 7.52
C ILE A 97 21.78 -0.72 7.70
N ARG A 98 22.47 -1.03 6.61
CA ARG A 98 23.88 -1.45 6.58
C ARG A 98 24.58 -0.67 5.47
N ARG A 99 25.07 0.51 5.80
CA ARG A 99 25.77 1.40 4.88
C ARG A 99 27.06 1.87 5.54
N ASP A 100 28.10 2.09 4.73
CA ASP A 100 29.41 2.54 5.23
C ASP A 100 29.42 4.02 5.65
N ASP A 101 28.47 4.80 5.11
CA ASP A 101 28.35 6.24 5.32
C ASP A 101 27.44 6.62 6.51
N CYS A 102 26.89 5.65 7.24
CA CYS A 102 26.06 5.91 8.42
C CYS A 102 26.18 4.78 9.46
N PRO A 103 25.82 5.06 10.73
CA PRO A 103 25.74 4.01 11.74
C PRO A 103 24.78 2.90 11.32
N HIS A 104 25.16 1.64 11.57
CA HIS A 104 24.28 0.50 11.33
C HIS A 104 23.15 0.47 12.38
N PHE A 105 21.93 0.32 11.93
CA PHE A 105 20.77 0.19 12.81
C PHE A 105 19.67 -0.66 12.17
N ASP A 106 18.75 -1.13 13.00
CA ASP A 106 17.65 -1.98 12.61
C ASP A 106 16.32 -1.27 12.89
N ILE A 107 15.41 -1.28 11.92
CA ILE A 107 14.06 -0.77 12.07
C ILE A 107 13.12 -1.97 12.16
N LYS A 108 12.54 -2.19 13.33
CA LYS A 108 11.58 -3.26 13.57
C LYS A 108 10.23 -2.93 12.93
N LEU A 109 9.58 -3.96 12.42
CA LEU A 109 8.24 -3.87 11.86
C LEU A 109 7.21 -4.44 12.84
N THR A 110 6.07 -3.78 12.92
CA THR A 110 4.90 -4.30 13.62
C THR A 110 4.20 -5.34 12.75
N LYS A 111 3.90 -4.97 11.51
CA LYS A 111 3.19 -5.83 10.56
C LYS A 111 3.40 -5.38 9.11
N ILE A 112 3.12 -6.29 8.19
CA ILE A 112 2.88 -6.01 6.78
C ILE A 112 1.48 -6.52 6.47
N HIS A 113 0.64 -5.70 5.86
CA HIS A 113 -0.70 -6.14 5.49
C HIS A 113 -1.03 -5.80 4.04
N LEU A 114 -1.96 -6.58 3.50
CA LEU A 114 -2.50 -6.41 2.16
C LEU A 114 -3.71 -5.49 2.23
N GLU A 115 -3.82 -4.62 1.25
CA GLU A 115 -4.98 -3.76 1.05
C GLU A 115 -5.15 -3.39 -0.41
N GLU A 116 -6.18 -2.65 -0.73
CA GLU A 116 -6.40 -2.08 -2.05
C GLU A 116 -6.22 -0.57 -2.03
N ASP A 117 -5.71 0.00 -3.13
CA ASP A 117 -5.61 1.45 -3.27
C ASP A 117 -6.98 2.06 -3.62
N ALA A 118 -7.21 3.31 -3.25
CA ALA A 118 -8.33 4.11 -3.69
C ALA A 118 -8.09 4.68 -5.09
N GLY A 119 -9.11 5.22 -5.73
CA GLY A 119 -9.02 5.94 -6.99
C GLY A 119 -8.22 7.23 -6.84
N LYS A 120 -8.26 8.05 -7.86
CA LYS A 120 -7.55 9.33 -7.92
C LYS A 120 -8.53 10.46 -8.12
N SER A 121 -8.53 11.43 -7.21
CA SER A 121 -9.24 12.69 -7.34
C SER A 121 -8.35 13.73 -7.99
N ILE A 122 -8.79 14.31 -9.09
CA ILE A 122 -8.04 15.30 -9.87
C ILE A 122 -8.79 16.63 -9.80
N HIS A 123 -8.26 17.56 -9.01
CA HIS A 123 -8.84 18.91 -8.90
C HIS A 123 -8.50 19.73 -10.14
N VAL A 124 -9.53 20.20 -10.84
CA VAL A 124 -9.37 21.04 -12.02
C VAL A 124 -9.22 22.49 -11.56
N LYS A 125 -8.08 23.11 -11.91
CA LYS A 125 -7.80 24.51 -11.53
C LYS A 125 -8.88 25.44 -12.07
N ASN A 126 -9.30 26.40 -11.23
CA ASN A 126 -10.29 27.42 -11.55
C ASN A 126 -11.70 26.89 -11.87
N THR A 127 -12.07 25.74 -11.34
CA THR A 127 -13.41 25.17 -11.44
C THR A 127 -13.85 24.57 -10.11
N ASP A 128 -15.17 24.42 -9.93
CA ASP A 128 -15.75 23.73 -8.77
C ASP A 128 -15.86 22.20 -9.00
N PHE A 129 -15.21 21.69 -10.04
CA PHE A 129 -15.27 20.28 -10.40
C PHE A 129 -14.02 19.53 -10.00
N THR A 130 -14.21 18.28 -9.58
CA THR A 130 -13.16 17.30 -9.36
C THR A 130 -13.42 16.11 -10.27
N ASN A 131 -12.47 15.78 -11.14
CA ASN A 131 -12.54 14.58 -11.95
C ASN A 131 -12.07 13.36 -11.15
N LEU A 132 -12.72 12.23 -11.35
CA LEU A 132 -12.35 10.97 -10.73
C LEU A 132 -11.76 10.04 -11.78
N ASP A 133 -10.59 9.48 -11.46
CA ASP A 133 -9.99 8.39 -12.19
C ASP A 133 -9.91 7.17 -11.27
N LEU A 134 -10.71 6.16 -11.58
CA LEU A 134 -10.84 4.95 -10.79
C LEU A 134 -9.91 3.82 -11.25
N ASN A 135 -9.02 4.07 -12.21
CA ASN A 135 -8.04 3.08 -12.65
C ASN A 135 -7.17 2.57 -11.48
N ARG A 136 -6.83 3.45 -10.55
CA ARG A 136 -6.07 3.07 -9.35
C ARG A 136 -6.89 2.33 -8.29
N SER A 137 -8.22 2.48 -8.28
CA SER A 137 -9.09 1.80 -7.32
C SER A 137 -8.96 0.28 -7.45
N GLY A 138 -8.65 -0.40 -6.36
CA GLY A 138 -8.42 -1.85 -6.34
C GLY A 138 -7.01 -2.30 -6.75
N VAL A 139 -6.08 -1.37 -7.01
CA VAL A 139 -4.66 -1.70 -7.23
C VAL A 139 -4.11 -2.36 -5.96
N PRO A 140 -3.38 -3.49 -6.08
CA PRO A 140 -2.83 -4.20 -4.93
C PRO A 140 -1.80 -3.34 -4.19
N LEU A 141 -1.95 -3.27 -2.87
CA LEU A 141 -1.12 -2.47 -2.01
C LEU A 141 -0.61 -3.30 -0.84
N LEU A 142 0.66 -3.16 -0.51
CA LEU A 142 1.24 -3.59 0.76
C LEU A 142 1.47 -2.38 1.64
N GLU A 143 0.96 -2.40 2.85
CA GLU A 143 1.35 -1.45 3.87
C GLU A 143 2.33 -2.09 4.85
N ILE A 144 3.53 -1.49 4.96
CA ILE A 144 4.59 -1.88 5.87
C ILE A 144 4.55 -0.91 7.06
N VAL A 145 4.20 -1.42 8.22
CA VAL A 145 4.09 -0.65 9.46
C VAL A 145 5.30 -0.91 10.34
N THR A 146 6.04 0.14 10.67
CA THR A 146 7.19 0.06 11.59
C THR A 146 6.76 0.27 13.03
N GLU A 147 7.57 -0.24 13.97
CA GLU A 147 7.50 0.23 15.35
C GLU A 147 7.86 1.73 15.41
N PRO A 148 7.37 2.47 16.42
CA PRO A 148 7.58 3.91 16.57
C PRO A 148 9.01 4.24 17.03
N MET A 149 10.00 3.87 16.23
CA MET A 149 11.42 3.98 16.58
C MET A 149 12.22 4.90 15.63
N ILE A 150 11.60 5.40 14.57
CA ILE A 150 12.23 6.34 13.64
C ILE A 150 12.17 7.74 14.26
N ALA A 151 13.33 8.28 14.62
CA ALA A 151 13.45 9.54 15.38
C ALA A 151 13.87 10.74 14.52
N SER A 152 14.23 10.53 13.24
CA SER A 152 14.68 11.62 12.35
C SER A 152 14.21 11.40 10.91
N SER A 153 14.15 12.50 10.15
CA SER A 153 13.86 12.46 8.71
C SER A 153 14.92 11.67 7.92
N GLU A 154 16.19 11.72 8.37
CA GLU A 154 17.26 10.94 7.78
C GLU A 154 17.03 9.44 7.94
N GLN A 155 16.69 8.98 9.15
CA GLN A 155 16.35 7.58 9.39
C GLN A 155 15.15 7.12 8.55
N ALA A 156 14.14 7.98 8.40
CA ALA A 156 12.98 7.71 7.55
C ALA A 156 13.39 7.56 6.06
N GLY A 157 14.25 8.45 5.59
CA GLY A 157 14.80 8.40 4.23
C GLY A 157 15.62 7.15 3.96
N LEU A 158 16.47 6.74 4.92
CA LEU A 158 17.26 5.51 4.84
C LEU A 158 16.36 4.27 4.82
N CYS A 159 15.35 4.23 5.69
CA CYS A 159 14.35 3.15 5.71
C CYS A 159 13.65 3.01 4.35
N LEU A 160 13.17 4.12 3.80
CA LEU A 160 12.50 4.12 2.51
C LEU A 160 13.43 3.67 1.37
N THR A 161 14.69 4.10 1.42
CA THR A 161 15.72 3.71 0.45
C THR A 161 15.96 2.20 0.46
N GLU A 162 16.12 1.60 1.64
CA GLU A 162 16.35 0.15 1.74
C GLU A 162 15.10 -0.66 1.35
N LEU A 163 13.92 -0.22 1.76
CA LEU A 163 12.67 -0.84 1.31
C LEU A 163 12.50 -0.75 -0.21
N ARG A 164 12.83 0.40 -0.81
CA ARG A 164 12.79 0.55 -2.28
C ARG A 164 13.72 -0.41 -2.99
N LYS A 165 14.96 -0.56 -2.51
CA LYS A 165 15.92 -1.55 -3.06
C LYS A 165 15.35 -2.96 -2.96
N LEU A 166 14.80 -3.31 -1.80
CA LEU A 166 14.27 -4.64 -1.55
C LEU A 166 13.08 -4.99 -2.44
N VAL A 167 12.07 -4.12 -2.55
CA VAL A 167 10.88 -4.40 -3.37
C VAL A 167 11.21 -4.51 -4.85
N ARG A 168 12.22 -3.78 -5.33
CA ARG A 168 12.73 -3.91 -6.70
C ARG A 168 13.54 -5.18 -6.89
N TYR A 169 14.39 -5.54 -5.93
CA TYR A 169 15.17 -6.78 -5.97
C TYR A 169 14.29 -8.03 -5.98
N LEU A 170 13.18 -8.00 -5.23
CA LEU A 170 12.19 -9.07 -5.19
C LEU A 170 11.25 -9.08 -6.41
N ASP A 171 11.35 -8.08 -7.29
CA ASP A 171 10.50 -7.89 -8.47
C ASP A 171 9.00 -7.87 -8.13
N ILE A 172 8.65 -7.22 -7.01
CA ILE A 172 7.25 -7.08 -6.56
C ILE A 172 6.68 -5.67 -6.80
N SER A 173 7.55 -4.68 -7.03
CA SER A 173 7.18 -3.29 -7.32
C SER A 173 8.29 -2.57 -8.08
N ASP A 174 7.94 -1.58 -8.88
CA ASP A 174 8.91 -0.68 -9.53
C ASP A 174 9.54 0.30 -8.52
N GLY A 175 8.92 0.48 -7.35
CA GLY A 175 9.39 1.39 -6.32
C GLY A 175 9.45 2.86 -6.77
N ASN A 176 8.62 3.25 -7.73
CA ASN A 176 8.61 4.59 -8.27
C ASN A 176 7.80 5.55 -7.38
N MET A 177 8.48 6.54 -6.78
CA MET A 177 7.83 7.50 -5.89
C MET A 177 7.05 8.58 -6.65
N GLU A 178 7.49 8.98 -7.83
CA GLU A 178 6.82 9.99 -8.66
C GLU A 178 5.46 9.50 -9.16
N ARG A 179 5.36 8.21 -9.47
CA ARG A 179 4.10 7.55 -9.86
C ARG A 179 3.22 7.19 -8.66
N GLY A 180 3.76 7.27 -7.44
CA GLY A 180 3.07 6.87 -6.23
C GLY A 180 3.08 5.37 -5.97
N SER A 181 3.91 4.58 -6.70
CA SER A 181 4.06 3.14 -6.45
C SER A 181 4.75 2.86 -5.11
N LEU A 182 5.53 3.82 -4.60
CA LEU A 182 6.12 3.78 -3.26
C LEU A 182 5.81 5.09 -2.55
N ARG A 183 5.13 5.01 -1.41
CA ARG A 183 4.70 6.18 -0.64
C ARG A 183 5.07 6.02 0.82
N LEU A 184 5.61 7.08 1.42
CA LEU A 184 5.84 7.15 2.85
C LEU A 184 4.73 8.00 3.49
N SER A 185 3.97 7.41 4.39
CA SER A 185 3.08 8.12 5.28
C SER A 185 3.78 8.21 6.63
N LEU A 186 4.09 9.41 7.06
CA LEU A 186 4.55 9.66 8.41
C LEU A 186 3.31 9.97 9.23
N ILE A 187 2.91 9.04 10.09
CA ILE A 187 1.96 9.37 11.14
C ILE A 187 2.74 10.28 12.06
N HIS A 188 2.45 11.54 11.96
CA HIS A 188 2.98 12.52 12.85
C HIS A 188 2.47 12.17 14.25
N ILE A 189 3.35 11.72 15.12
CA ILE A 189 3.20 11.96 16.53
C ILE A 189 3.56 13.44 16.71
N SER A 190 2.81 14.30 16.06
CA SER A 190 2.90 15.69 16.32
C SER A 190 2.11 15.90 17.58
N GLU A 191 2.83 16.41 18.51
CA GLU A 191 2.41 17.33 19.53
C GLU A 191 0.92 17.31 19.88
N PRO A 192 0.58 16.97 21.11
CA PRO A 192 -0.79 17.05 21.61
C PRO A 192 -1.29 18.49 21.79
N THR A 193 -0.76 19.44 21.04
CA THR A 193 -1.10 20.85 21.18
C THR A 193 -1.60 21.42 19.87
N ARG A 194 -2.80 21.01 19.45
CA ARG A 194 -3.72 21.99 18.89
C ARG A 194 -4.60 22.48 20.04
N PRO A 195 -4.47 23.74 20.48
CA PRO A 195 -5.50 24.35 21.30
C PRO A 195 -6.78 24.36 20.45
N TYR A 196 -7.88 23.95 21.05
CA TYR A 196 -9.23 23.98 20.50
C TYR A 196 -9.62 25.41 20.14
#